data_106c7fac1a89b3cbe3c9dc06cd901b36
#
_entry.id   106c7fac1a89b3cbe3c9dc06cd901b36
#
_cell.length_a   1.000
_cell.length_b   1.000
_cell.length_c   1.000
_cell.angle_alpha   90.00
_cell.angle_beta   90.00
_cell.angle_gamma   90.00
#
_symmetry.space_group_name_H-M   'P 1'
#
loop_
_entity.id
_entity.type
_entity.pdbx_description
1 polymer ?
#
loop_
_entity_poly.entity_id
_entity_poly.type
_entity_poly.pdbx_seq_one_letter_code
_entity_poly.pdbx_strand_id
1 'polypeptide(L)'
;MKRVWVLLISLVTLTPVLAADSSVLGSLPNMREPQANRVVSGAIDAADLGRIRAAGIKHVVDLRTAEERAGFDEAGIATGLGLGFHSIPIKGAQSLTKENAMRLDELLRHLGDEPVLVHCASGNRVGALIAVREAWIQGKSTEEAIAEGKRWGLTSLESSVRTILDQSPVAPTHE
;
A
#
# COMPACT_ATOMS: atom_id res chain seq x y z
N MET A 1 -26.52 28.25 -49.03
CA MET A 1 -26.85 27.57 -47.75
C MET A 1 -25.56 27.33 -46.99
N LYS A 2 -25.25 28.18 -45.96
CA LYS A 2 -24.02 28.06 -45.15
C LYS A 2 -24.31 27.13 -43.97
N ARG A 3 -23.64 25.99 -43.92
CA ARG A 3 -23.74 25.04 -42.78
C ARG A 3 -22.83 25.53 -41.64
N VAL A 4 -23.45 25.94 -40.54
CA VAL A 4 -22.76 26.28 -39.29
C VAL A 4 -22.53 24.98 -38.52
N TRP A 5 -21.27 24.59 -38.37
CA TRP A 5 -20.89 23.47 -37.48
C TRP A 5 -20.72 24.01 -36.06
N VAL A 6 -21.59 23.62 -35.15
CA VAL A 6 -21.46 23.92 -33.72
C VAL A 6 -20.55 22.84 -33.11
N LEU A 7 -19.31 23.21 -32.76
CA LEU A 7 -18.39 22.38 -32.00
C LEU A 7 -18.85 22.41 -30.53
N LEU A 8 -19.43 21.28 -30.06
CA LEU A 8 -19.68 21.04 -28.65
C LEU A 8 -18.36 20.70 -27.99
N ILE A 9 -17.75 21.65 -27.29
CA ILE A 9 -16.61 21.45 -26.43
C ILE A 9 -17.13 20.85 -25.12
N SER A 10 -16.97 19.53 -24.94
CA SER A 10 -17.24 18.84 -23.67
C SER A 10 -16.19 19.24 -22.64
N LEU A 11 -16.57 20.06 -21.67
CA LEU A 11 -15.72 20.47 -20.55
C LEU A 11 -15.60 19.27 -19.58
N VAL A 12 -14.52 18.52 -19.67
CA VAL A 12 -14.19 17.47 -18.68
C VAL A 12 -13.72 18.19 -17.42
N THR A 13 -14.57 18.25 -16.41
CA THR A 13 -14.19 18.75 -15.08
C THR A 13 -13.34 17.68 -14.38
N LEU A 14 -12.02 17.86 -14.34
CA LEU A 14 -11.15 17.12 -13.44
C LEU A 14 -11.51 17.54 -12.01
N THR A 15 -12.17 16.65 -11.26
CA THR A 15 -12.29 16.82 -9.81
C THR A 15 -10.93 16.51 -9.18
N PRO A 16 -10.33 17.44 -8.40
CA PRO A 16 -9.08 17.13 -7.71
C PRO A 16 -9.33 15.99 -6.71
N VAL A 17 -8.52 14.93 -6.79
CA VAL A 17 -8.43 13.94 -5.72
C VAL A 17 -7.78 14.67 -4.55
N LEU A 18 -8.53 14.90 -3.47
CA LEU A 18 -7.96 15.43 -2.24
C LEU A 18 -6.93 14.44 -1.69
N ALA A 19 -5.71 14.92 -1.47
CA ALA A 19 -4.69 14.16 -0.75
C ALA A 19 -5.15 13.87 0.69
N ALA A 20 -4.69 12.74 1.26
CA ALA A 20 -4.99 12.42 2.65
C ALA A 20 -4.40 13.48 3.60
N ASP A 21 -5.15 13.86 4.63
CA ASP A 21 -4.68 14.76 5.68
C ASP A 21 -3.83 13.99 6.69
N SER A 22 -2.52 13.98 6.49
CA SER A 22 -1.58 13.26 7.37
C SER A 22 -1.53 13.82 8.80
N SER A 23 -1.98 15.06 9.05
CA SER A 23 -2.03 15.63 10.39
C SER A 23 -3.00 14.87 11.31
N VAL A 24 -4.08 14.36 10.75
CA VAL A 24 -5.09 13.53 11.46
C VAL A 24 -4.55 12.13 11.75
N LEU A 25 -3.61 11.64 10.96
CA LEU A 25 -3.04 10.29 11.05
C LEU A 25 -1.80 10.20 11.95
N GLY A 26 -1.23 11.32 12.38
CA GLY A 26 0.05 11.37 13.12
C GLY A 26 0.07 10.58 14.44
N SER A 27 -1.09 10.15 14.96
CA SER A 27 -1.20 9.29 16.14
C SER A 27 -1.16 7.79 15.84
N LEU A 28 -1.18 7.38 14.56
CA LEU A 28 -1.11 5.95 14.21
C LEU A 28 0.29 5.39 14.55
N PRO A 29 0.37 4.15 15.06
CA PRO A 29 1.64 3.54 15.42
C PRO A 29 2.58 3.45 14.22
N ASN A 30 3.82 3.94 14.37
CA ASN A 30 4.87 3.90 13.33
C ASN A 30 4.45 4.47 11.97
N MET A 31 3.56 5.47 11.98
CA MET A 31 3.05 6.10 10.76
C MET A 31 4.16 6.63 9.88
N ARG A 32 4.05 6.38 8.58
CA ARG A 32 4.93 6.89 7.52
C ARG A 32 4.10 7.26 6.29
N GLU A 33 4.61 8.19 5.52
CA GLU A 33 4.04 8.59 4.23
C GLU A 33 5.15 8.50 3.16
N PRO A 34 5.43 7.29 2.65
CA PRO A 34 6.53 7.07 1.71
C PRO A 34 6.31 7.74 0.35
N GLN A 35 5.06 7.93 -0.04
CA GLN A 35 4.65 8.57 -1.30
C GLN A 35 3.33 9.32 -1.08
N ALA A 36 3.00 10.24 -1.97
CA ALA A 36 1.68 10.88 -1.97
C ALA A 36 0.56 9.83 -2.00
N ASN A 37 -0.46 10.01 -1.18
CA ASN A 37 -1.60 9.10 -1.05
C ASN A 37 -1.27 7.66 -0.62
N ARG A 38 -0.07 7.44 -0.07
CA ARG A 38 0.35 6.13 0.48
C ARG A 38 0.79 6.32 1.92
N VAL A 39 0.01 5.75 2.82
CA VAL A 39 0.28 5.78 4.26
C VAL A 39 0.60 4.37 4.74
N VAL A 40 1.57 4.25 5.61
CA VAL A 40 1.93 3.00 6.29
C VAL A 40 1.76 3.18 7.79
N SER A 41 1.25 2.14 8.47
CA SER A 41 1.19 2.15 9.94
C SER A 41 1.47 0.77 10.55
N GLY A 42 1.59 0.76 11.87
CA GLY A 42 1.47 -0.45 12.69
C GLY A 42 0.02 -0.89 12.86
N ALA A 43 -0.25 -1.71 13.87
CA ALA A 43 -1.60 -2.19 14.17
C ALA A 43 -2.53 -1.02 14.50
N ILE A 44 -3.72 -1.08 13.96
CA ILE A 44 -4.79 -0.09 14.16
C ILE A 44 -5.95 -0.72 14.93
N ASP A 45 -6.78 0.12 15.53
CA ASP A 45 -8.00 -0.25 16.23
C ASP A 45 -9.26 0.35 15.58
N ALA A 46 -10.43 0.13 16.19
CA ALA A 46 -11.69 0.62 15.67
C ALA A 46 -11.79 2.17 15.65
N ALA A 47 -11.20 2.84 16.63
CA ALA A 47 -11.17 4.31 16.69
C ALA A 47 -10.25 4.88 15.60
N ASP A 48 -9.14 4.18 15.30
CA ASP A 48 -8.24 4.53 14.21
C ASP A 48 -8.94 4.52 12.86
N LEU A 49 -9.80 3.53 12.58
CA LEU A 49 -10.53 3.44 11.31
C LEU A 49 -11.41 4.68 11.07
N GLY A 50 -12.04 5.22 12.11
CA GLY A 50 -12.79 6.48 12.02
C GLY A 50 -11.89 7.67 11.63
N ARG A 51 -10.70 7.77 12.25
CA ARG A 51 -9.69 8.81 11.94
C ARG A 51 -9.12 8.65 10.51
N ILE A 52 -8.82 7.42 10.11
CA ILE A 52 -8.35 7.05 8.78
C ILE A 52 -9.36 7.52 7.72
N ARG A 53 -10.64 7.24 7.93
CA ARG A 53 -11.71 7.70 7.04
C ARG A 53 -11.81 9.22 6.99
N ALA A 54 -11.76 9.88 8.16
CA ALA A 54 -11.82 11.34 8.27
C ALA A 54 -10.64 12.04 7.58
N ALA A 55 -9.45 11.43 7.58
CA ALA A 55 -8.27 11.89 6.89
C ALA A 55 -8.33 11.73 5.36
N GLY A 56 -9.42 11.20 4.80
CA GLY A 56 -9.59 11.05 3.36
C GLY A 56 -9.03 9.75 2.76
N ILE A 57 -8.51 8.83 3.57
CA ILE A 57 -8.15 7.48 3.11
C ILE A 57 -9.41 6.81 2.54
N LYS A 58 -9.23 6.09 1.46
CA LYS A 58 -10.29 5.35 0.75
C LYS A 58 -10.18 3.85 0.95
N HIS A 59 -8.96 3.34 1.10
CA HIS A 59 -8.69 1.91 1.18
C HIS A 59 -7.75 1.58 2.33
N VAL A 60 -8.01 0.45 2.98
CA VAL A 60 -7.14 -0.15 4.00
C VAL A 60 -6.68 -1.51 3.50
N VAL A 61 -5.37 -1.74 3.53
CA VAL A 61 -4.73 -3.01 3.18
C VAL A 61 -4.08 -3.59 4.43
N ASP A 62 -4.62 -4.68 4.95
CA ASP A 62 -4.11 -5.36 6.14
C ASP A 62 -3.24 -6.55 5.76
N LEU A 63 -1.99 -6.54 6.20
CA LEU A 63 -1.04 -7.63 6.03
C LEU A 63 -0.99 -8.59 7.23
N ARG A 64 -1.82 -8.40 8.25
CA ARG A 64 -1.88 -9.30 9.41
C ARG A 64 -2.58 -10.60 9.05
N THR A 65 -2.24 -11.66 9.77
CA THR A 65 -2.95 -12.93 9.66
C THR A 65 -4.31 -12.88 10.38
N ALA A 66 -5.15 -13.87 10.13
CA ALA A 66 -6.46 -13.96 10.80
C ALA A 66 -6.31 -14.08 12.34
N GLU A 67 -5.27 -14.79 12.80
CA GLU A 67 -4.98 -14.96 14.22
C GLU A 67 -4.59 -13.64 14.90
N GLU A 68 -3.86 -12.77 14.19
CA GLU A 68 -3.45 -11.44 14.69
C GLU A 68 -4.64 -10.47 14.78
N ARG A 69 -5.73 -10.75 14.07
CA ARG A 69 -6.97 -9.96 14.10
C ARG A 69 -8.01 -10.53 15.05
N ALA A 70 -7.74 -11.62 15.75
CA ALA A 70 -8.71 -12.28 16.61
C ALA A 70 -9.34 -11.29 17.60
N GLY A 71 -10.68 -11.21 17.61
CA GLY A 71 -11.44 -10.28 18.46
C GLY A 71 -11.63 -8.87 17.88
N PHE A 72 -11.16 -8.59 16.65
CA PHE A 72 -11.34 -7.31 15.98
C PHE A 72 -11.82 -7.48 14.54
N ASP A 73 -13.09 -7.19 14.27
CA ASP A 73 -13.67 -7.22 12.92
C ASP A 73 -13.34 -5.95 12.14
N GLU A 74 -12.07 -5.83 11.76
CA GLU A 74 -11.60 -4.69 10.98
C GLU A 74 -12.30 -4.57 9.63
N ALA A 75 -12.53 -5.68 8.95
CA ALA A 75 -13.18 -5.70 7.63
C ALA A 75 -14.61 -5.16 7.70
N GLY A 76 -15.40 -5.61 8.68
CA GLY A 76 -16.77 -5.14 8.89
C GLY A 76 -16.82 -3.66 9.27
N ILE A 77 -15.93 -3.21 10.16
CA ILE A 77 -15.89 -1.81 10.59
C ILE A 77 -15.43 -0.91 9.43
N ALA A 78 -14.37 -1.27 8.70
CA ALA A 78 -13.87 -0.50 7.56
C ALA A 78 -14.94 -0.34 6.48
N THR A 79 -15.59 -1.45 6.09
CA THR A 79 -16.69 -1.42 5.09
C THR A 79 -17.90 -0.62 5.57
N GLY A 80 -18.26 -0.73 6.85
CA GLY A 80 -19.32 0.08 7.47
C GLY A 80 -19.03 1.59 7.44
N LEU A 81 -17.76 1.98 7.45
CA LEU A 81 -17.31 3.36 7.27
C LEU A 81 -17.16 3.79 5.79
N GLY A 82 -17.45 2.90 4.84
CA GLY A 82 -17.28 3.17 3.41
C GLY A 82 -15.82 3.15 2.95
N LEU A 83 -14.94 2.44 3.69
CA LEU A 83 -13.55 2.14 3.27
C LEU A 83 -13.53 0.83 2.47
N GLY A 84 -12.76 0.78 1.39
CA GLY A 84 -12.37 -0.47 0.77
C GLY A 84 -11.42 -1.24 1.70
N PHE A 85 -11.74 -2.49 2.00
CA PHE A 85 -10.88 -3.35 2.82
C PHE A 85 -10.25 -4.45 1.98
N HIS A 86 -8.93 -4.63 2.11
CA HIS A 86 -8.16 -5.64 1.39
C HIS A 86 -7.25 -6.38 2.37
N SER A 87 -7.10 -7.69 2.19
CA SER A 87 -6.24 -8.51 3.04
C SER A 87 -5.23 -9.30 2.20
N ILE A 88 -3.95 -9.15 2.54
CA ILE A 88 -2.83 -9.92 1.97
C ILE A 88 -2.01 -10.46 3.15
N PRO A 89 -2.37 -11.62 3.74
CA PRO A 89 -1.74 -12.09 4.96
C PRO A 89 -0.25 -12.43 4.77
N ILE A 90 0.61 -11.75 5.52
CA ILE A 90 2.06 -11.95 5.56
C ILE A 90 2.44 -12.35 6.98
N LYS A 91 2.68 -13.63 7.22
CA LYS A 91 3.02 -14.15 8.55
C LYS A 91 4.44 -13.77 8.98
N GLY A 92 5.36 -13.71 8.01
CA GLY A 92 6.78 -13.40 8.25
C GLY A 92 7.57 -13.56 6.95
N ALA A 93 8.88 -13.78 7.06
CA ALA A 93 9.77 -13.90 5.89
C ALA A 93 9.33 -14.98 4.90
N GLN A 94 8.80 -16.11 5.37
CA GLN A 94 8.31 -17.20 4.52
C GLN A 94 7.12 -16.82 3.64
N SER A 95 6.43 -15.71 3.95
CA SER A 95 5.32 -15.19 3.15
C SER A 95 5.75 -14.06 2.19
N LEU A 96 7.05 -13.72 2.17
CA LEU A 96 7.62 -12.77 1.21
C LEU A 96 7.87 -13.49 -0.12
N THR A 97 6.80 -13.83 -0.81
CA THR A 97 6.83 -14.58 -2.08
C THR A 97 6.53 -13.67 -3.26
N LYS A 98 6.95 -14.10 -4.45
CA LYS A 98 6.63 -13.37 -5.70
C LYS A 98 5.12 -13.23 -5.89
N GLU A 99 4.35 -14.26 -5.53
CA GLU A 99 2.89 -14.23 -5.61
C GLU A 99 2.29 -13.12 -4.73
N ASN A 100 2.71 -13.02 -3.46
CA ASN A 100 2.21 -11.96 -2.57
C ASN A 100 2.67 -10.57 -3.02
N ALA A 101 3.88 -10.45 -3.57
CA ALA A 101 4.36 -9.20 -4.17
C ALA A 101 3.51 -8.80 -5.38
N MET A 102 3.15 -9.76 -6.25
CA MET A 102 2.26 -9.52 -7.40
C MET A 102 0.86 -9.11 -6.94
N ARG A 103 0.29 -9.77 -5.95
CA ARG A 103 -1.03 -9.41 -5.39
C ARG A 103 -1.06 -7.96 -4.88
N LEU A 104 0.01 -7.55 -4.16
CA LEU A 104 0.12 -6.16 -3.71
C LEU A 104 0.29 -5.19 -4.90
N ASP A 105 1.12 -5.53 -5.89
CA ASP A 105 1.33 -4.72 -7.09
C ASP A 105 0.04 -4.52 -7.88
N GLU A 106 -0.70 -5.58 -8.15
CA GLU A 106 -1.98 -5.54 -8.86
C GLU A 106 -3.00 -4.68 -8.11
N LEU A 107 -3.08 -4.85 -6.78
CA LEU A 107 -3.97 -4.06 -5.96
C LEU A 107 -3.60 -2.56 -6.03
N LEU A 108 -2.34 -2.20 -5.79
CA LEU A 108 -1.92 -0.79 -5.81
C LEU A 108 -2.08 -0.15 -7.19
N ARG A 109 -1.86 -0.90 -8.27
CA ARG A 109 -2.12 -0.42 -9.64
C ARG A 109 -3.62 -0.24 -9.91
N HIS A 110 -4.45 -1.16 -9.41
CA HIS A 110 -5.91 -1.05 -9.55
C HIS A 110 -6.47 0.18 -8.82
N LEU A 111 -5.96 0.47 -7.64
CA LEU A 111 -6.37 1.62 -6.82
C LEU A 111 -5.81 2.97 -7.36
N GLY A 112 -4.83 2.93 -8.24
CA GLY A 112 -4.27 4.14 -8.86
C GLY A 112 -3.82 5.16 -7.82
N ASP A 113 -4.29 6.39 -7.93
CA ASP A 113 -3.93 7.51 -7.05
C ASP A 113 -4.87 7.66 -5.83
N GLU A 114 -5.81 6.74 -5.64
CA GLU A 114 -6.68 6.79 -4.46
C GLU A 114 -5.87 6.64 -3.16
N PRO A 115 -6.20 7.42 -2.10
CA PRO A 115 -5.48 7.34 -0.83
C PRO A 115 -5.64 5.97 -0.15
N VAL A 116 -4.52 5.32 0.13
CA VAL A 116 -4.43 3.96 0.70
C VAL A 116 -3.59 3.97 1.96
N LEU A 117 -4.09 3.33 3.00
CA LEU A 117 -3.31 2.94 4.17
C LEU A 117 -2.97 1.45 4.06
N VAL A 118 -1.68 1.13 4.14
CA VAL A 118 -1.20 -0.26 4.21
C VAL A 118 -0.62 -0.50 5.60
N HIS A 119 -1.06 -1.53 6.29
CA HIS A 119 -0.57 -1.78 7.64
C HIS A 119 -0.31 -3.25 7.96
N CYS A 120 0.40 -3.46 9.05
CA CYS A 120 0.59 -4.75 9.70
C CYS A 120 0.70 -4.53 11.22
N ALA A 121 1.46 -5.34 11.97
CA ALA A 121 1.67 -5.10 13.40
C ALA A 121 2.56 -3.87 13.69
N SER A 122 3.55 -3.56 12.83
CA SER A 122 4.54 -2.50 13.07
C SER A 122 4.99 -1.72 11.82
N GLY A 123 4.44 -2.02 10.64
CA GLY A 123 4.91 -1.50 9.35
C GLY A 123 6.06 -2.29 8.71
N ASN A 124 6.78 -3.12 9.48
CA ASN A 124 7.96 -3.84 8.98
C ASN A 124 7.66 -4.82 7.83
N ARG A 125 6.56 -5.58 7.92
CA ARG A 125 6.11 -6.50 6.85
C ARG A 125 5.67 -5.74 5.59
N VAL A 126 5.10 -4.55 5.76
CA VAL A 126 4.76 -3.66 4.64
C VAL A 126 6.03 -3.32 3.86
N GLY A 127 7.04 -2.78 4.55
CA GLY A 127 8.32 -2.44 3.93
C GLY A 127 9.04 -3.64 3.32
N ALA A 128 8.96 -4.81 3.96
CA ALA A 128 9.56 -6.04 3.44
C ALA A 128 8.88 -6.51 2.13
N LEU A 129 7.54 -6.50 2.08
CA LEU A 129 6.80 -6.88 0.88
C LEU A 129 6.99 -5.88 -0.26
N ILE A 130 7.08 -4.58 0.05
CA ILE A 130 7.43 -3.53 -0.93
C ILE A 130 8.83 -3.78 -1.49
N ALA A 131 9.84 -4.07 -0.66
CA ALA A 131 11.20 -4.35 -1.16
C ALA A 131 11.20 -5.54 -2.14
N VAL A 132 10.53 -6.63 -1.81
CA VAL A 132 10.39 -7.80 -2.70
C VAL A 132 9.67 -7.42 -4.00
N ARG A 133 8.61 -6.62 -3.93
CA ARG A 133 7.89 -6.09 -5.08
C ARG A 133 8.81 -5.24 -5.98
N GLU A 134 9.56 -4.32 -5.41
CA GLU A 134 10.47 -3.44 -6.15
C GLU A 134 11.54 -4.23 -6.91
N ALA A 135 12.11 -5.26 -6.30
CA ALA A 135 13.09 -6.11 -6.96
C ALA A 135 12.46 -7.00 -8.04
N TRP A 136 11.42 -7.78 -7.70
CA TRP A 136 10.93 -8.84 -8.58
C TRP A 136 9.92 -8.39 -9.64
N ILE A 137 9.20 -7.30 -9.37
CA ILE A 137 8.15 -6.81 -10.27
C ILE A 137 8.60 -5.52 -10.97
N GLN A 138 9.29 -4.61 -10.27
CA GLN A 138 9.75 -3.35 -10.86
C GLN A 138 11.18 -3.43 -11.42
N GLY A 139 11.87 -4.57 -11.25
CA GLY A 139 13.21 -4.81 -11.81
C GLY A 139 14.33 -3.98 -11.16
N LYS A 140 14.12 -3.45 -9.94
CA LYS A 140 15.15 -2.69 -9.23
C LYS A 140 16.22 -3.60 -8.67
N SER A 141 17.43 -3.06 -8.53
CA SER A 141 18.52 -3.74 -7.81
C SER A 141 18.14 -3.99 -6.35
N THR A 142 18.78 -4.97 -5.72
CA THR A 142 18.57 -5.30 -4.30
C THR A 142 18.72 -4.08 -3.40
N GLU A 143 19.72 -3.23 -3.65
CA GLU A 143 19.95 -2.03 -2.82
C GLU A 143 18.84 -0.98 -2.98
N GLU A 144 18.39 -0.72 -4.20
CA GLU A 144 17.26 0.20 -4.46
C GLU A 144 15.97 -0.33 -3.87
N ALA A 145 15.71 -1.62 -4.00
CA ALA A 145 14.54 -2.28 -3.44
C ALA A 145 14.52 -2.21 -1.89
N ILE A 146 15.67 -2.46 -1.25
CA ILE A 146 15.84 -2.31 0.20
C ILE A 146 15.65 -0.84 0.64
N ALA A 147 16.23 0.11 -0.10
CA ALA A 147 16.06 1.54 0.20
C ALA A 147 14.58 1.96 0.16
N GLU A 148 13.86 1.50 -0.86
CA GLU A 148 12.42 1.76 -0.94
C GLU A 148 11.67 1.06 0.21
N GLY A 149 11.95 -0.21 0.48
CA GLY A 149 11.36 -0.93 1.61
C GLY A 149 11.54 -0.21 2.94
N LYS A 150 12.71 0.41 3.18
CA LYS A 150 12.98 1.22 4.39
C LYS A 150 12.09 2.46 4.47
N ARG A 151 11.83 3.12 3.37
CA ARG A 151 10.87 4.24 3.32
C ARG A 151 9.48 3.78 3.75
N TRP A 152 9.10 2.54 3.38
CA TRP A 152 7.82 1.92 3.71
C TRP A 152 7.84 1.16 5.05
N GLY A 153 8.90 1.26 5.85
CA GLY A 153 8.94 0.73 7.21
C GLY A 153 9.70 -0.58 7.40
N LEU A 154 10.46 -1.05 6.40
CA LEU A 154 11.36 -2.19 6.56
C LEU A 154 12.39 -1.91 7.66
N THR A 155 12.50 -2.85 8.60
CA THR A 155 13.44 -2.81 9.73
C THR A 155 14.06 -4.20 9.97
N SER A 156 13.53 -4.94 10.91
CA SER A 156 14.11 -6.24 11.33
C SER A 156 14.04 -7.35 10.28
N LEU A 157 13.20 -7.23 9.25
CA LEU A 157 13.13 -8.19 8.14
C LEU A 157 14.15 -7.92 7.03
N GLU A 158 14.99 -6.89 7.11
CA GLU A 158 15.95 -6.55 6.06
C GLU A 158 16.87 -7.71 5.69
N SER A 159 17.46 -8.39 6.67
CA SER A 159 18.35 -9.53 6.41
C SER A 159 17.62 -10.67 5.68
N SER A 160 16.39 -10.95 6.06
CA SER A 160 15.56 -11.96 5.38
C SER A 160 15.25 -11.57 3.94
N VAL A 161 14.90 -10.29 3.72
CA VAL A 161 14.64 -9.77 2.35
C VAL A 161 15.88 -9.91 1.49
N ARG A 162 17.07 -9.51 1.98
CA ARG A 162 18.34 -9.68 1.25
C ARG A 162 18.58 -11.13 0.88
N THR A 163 18.47 -12.04 1.82
CA THR A 163 18.63 -13.47 1.57
C THR A 163 17.67 -13.98 0.48
N ILE A 164 16.41 -13.57 0.53
CA ILE A 164 15.38 -13.96 -0.45
C ILE A 164 15.73 -13.42 -1.85
N LEU A 165 16.17 -12.18 -1.96
CA LEU A 165 16.51 -11.57 -3.24
C LEU A 165 17.80 -12.14 -3.83
N ASP A 166 18.80 -12.47 -3.00
CA ASP A 166 20.05 -13.09 -3.43
C ASP A 166 19.83 -14.53 -3.94
N GLN A 167 18.88 -15.27 -3.36
CA GLN A 167 18.51 -16.62 -3.80
C GLN A 167 17.67 -16.65 -5.08
N SER A 168 17.06 -15.55 -5.42
CA SER A 168 16.24 -15.40 -6.64
C SER A 168 16.63 -14.12 -7.38
N PRO A 169 17.86 -14.04 -7.90
CA PRO A 169 18.31 -12.83 -8.58
C PRO A 169 17.38 -12.51 -9.76
N VAL A 170 17.04 -11.25 -9.90
CA VAL A 170 16.34 -10.71 -11.07
C VAL A 170 17.25 -10.98 -12.27
N ALA A 171 16.75 -11.70 -13.28
CA ALA A 171 17.47 -11.81 -14.53
C ALA A 171 17.72 -10.40 -15.07
N PRO A 172 18.96 -10.05 -15.46
CA PRO A 172 19.22 -8.74 -16.03
C PRO A 172 18.29 -8.53 -17.24
N THR A 173 17.53 -7.45 -17.21
CA THR A 173 16.80 -6.99 -18.40
C THR A 173 17.85 -6.63 -19.44
N HIS A 174 17.98 -7.47 -20.45
CA HIS A 174 18.77 -7.12 -21.65
C HIS A 174 18.06 -5.93 -22.31
N GLU A 175 18.76 -4.79 -22.35
CA GLU A 175 18.46 -3.66 -23.23
C GLU A 175 18.57 -4.07 -24.70
#